data_5d093f935cf00544b1c3c1bd80596314
#
_entry.id   5d093f935cf00544b1c3c1bd80596314
#
_cell.length_a   1.000
_cell.length_b   1.000
_cell.length_c   1.000
_cell.angle_alpha   90.00
_cell.angle_beta   90.00
_cell.angle_gamma   90.00
#
_symmetry.space_group_name_H-M   'P 1'
#
loop_
_entity.id
_entity.type
_entity.pdbx_description
1 polymer ?
#
loop_
_entity_poly.entity_id
_entity_poly.type
_entity_poly.pdbx_seq_one_letter_code
_entity_poly.pdbx_strand_id
1 'polypeptide(L)'
;KKFTNLGVPKKQIFMSGHSCGGWATLRLTAKYMNEVGGGISLMPGCFWNLSKKYKVKKVGYEKAMEKFHKKYPGMAEWRQAQIDIIKKGNAPILIFTHPMDHFEGLTSDWMEDVPNCKRVVVSEKKKVNGKSCSTAGSNWEEPLKNAHIINHADCFMHYHPLIKEYIASRLK
;
A
#
# COMPACT_ATOMS: atom_id res chain seq x y z
N LYS A 1 13.49 -6.79 -17.68
CA LYS A 1 14.28 -7.37 -18.80
C LYS A 1 13.81 -8.75 -19.22
N LYS A 2 13.54 -9.73 -18.26
CA LYS A 2 13.11 -11.09 -18.64
C LYS A 2 11.84 -11.08 -19.51
N PHE A 3 10.80 -10.41 -19.08
CA PHE A 3 9.51 -10.36 -19.80
C PHE A 3 9.61 -9.58 -21.13
N THR A 4 10.34 -8.48 -21.15
CA THR A 4 10.57 -7.71 -22.38
C THR A 4 11.38 -8.49 -23.43
N ASN A 5 12.32 -9.30 -22.98
CA ASN A 5 13.06 -10.22 -23.86
C ASN A 5 12.19 -11.35 -24.44
N LEU A 6 11.05 -11.65 -23.77
CA LEU A 6 10.03 -12.57 -24.26
C LEU A 6 8.95 -11.89 -25.13
N GLY A 7 9.17 -10.62 -25.52
CA GLY A 7 8.24 -9.87 -26.34
C GLY A 7 7.06 -9.24 -25.60
N VAL A 8 7.01 -9.32 -24.25
CA VAL A 8 5.93 -8.70 -23.47
C VAL A 8 6.12 -7.17 -23.49
N PRO A 9 5.13 -6.41 -23.98
CA PRO A 9 5.19 -4.95 -23.95
C PRO A 9 5.34 -4.41 -22.52
N LYS A 10 6.15 -3.37 -22.33
CA LYS A 10 6.38 -2.77 -21.01
C LYS A 10 5.07 -2.37 -20.30
N LYS A 11 4.10 -1.83 -21.04
CA LYS A 11 2.78 -1.44 -20.52
C LYS A 11 1.93 -2.62 -20.01
N GLN A 12 2.28 -3.85 -20.34
CA GLN A 12 1.62 -5.05 -19.86
C GLN A 12 2.32 -5.68 -18.64
N ILE A 13 3.39 -5.07 -18.17
CA ILE A 13 4.13 -5.52 -16.99
C ILE A 13 3.68 -4.68 -15.78
N PHE A 14 3.13 -5.34 -14.78
CA PHE A 14 2.72 -4.70 -13.53
C PHE A 14 3.61 -5.16 -12.38
N MET A 15 3.96 -4.22 -11.51
CA MET A 15 4.61 -4.55 -10.25
C MET A 15 3.55 -4.79 -9.19
N SER A 16 3.74 -5.80 -8.35
CA SER A 16 2.85 -6.05 -7.23
C SER A 16 3.63 -6.53 -6.02
N GLY A 17 3.17 -6.17 -4.84
CA GLY A 17 3.77 -6.61 -3.59
C GLY A 17 2.91 -6.29 -2.37
N HIS A 18 3.19 -7.02 -1.29
CA HIS A 18 2.54 -6.88 0.00
C HIS A 18 3.56 -6.44 1.04
N SER A 19 3.12 -5.68 2.05
CA SER A 19 3.97 -5.23 3.16
C SER A 19 5.17 -4.41 2.68
N CYS A 20 6.39 -4.80 3.03
CA CYS A 20 7.60 -4.18 2.50
C CYS A 20 7.71 -4.32 0.97
N GLY A 21 7.19 -5.41 0.39
CA GLY A 21 7.03 -5.56 -1.06
C GLY A 21 6.03 -4.57 -1.65
N GLY A 22 4.96 -4.25 -0.91
CA GLY A 22 4.01 -3.18 -1.26
C GLY A 22 4.68 -1.81 -1.29
N TRP A 23 5.49 -1.50 -0.29
CA TRP A 23 6.30 -0.28 -0.26
C TRP A 23 7.30 -0.23 -1.43
N ALA A 24 8.00 -1.34 -1.68
CA ALA A 24 8.90 -1.45 -2.83
C ALA A 24 8.17 -1.25 -4.16
N THR A 25 6.93 -1.76 -4.27
CA THR A 25 6.08 -1.54 -5.44
C THR A 25 5.80 -0.06 -5.68
N LEU A 26 5.43 0.70 -4.65
CA LEU A 26 5.22 2.15 -4.76
C LEU A 26 6.48 2.84 -5.32
N ARG A 27 7.60 2.60 -4.68
CA ARG A 27 8.88 3.24 -5.03
C ARG A 27 9.37 2.84 -6.42
N LEU A 28 9.34 1.55 -6.73
CA LEU A 28 9.88 1.05 -8.01
C LEU A 28 8.97 1.44 -9.17
N THR A 29 7.64 1.41 -8.99
CA THR A 29 6.70 1.86 -10.02
C THR A 29 6.90 3.36 -10.30
N ALA A 30 7.05 4.19 -9.26
CA ALA A 30 7.36 5.60 -9.43
C ALA A 30 8.69 5.83 -10.16
N LYS A 31 9.73 5.07 -9.79
CA LYS A 31 11.06 5.19 -10.41
C LYS A 31 11.11 4.70 -11.85
N TYR A 32 10.39 3.63 -12.17
CA TYR A 32 10.44 2.96 -13.48
C TYR A 32 9.10 3.10 -14.25
N MET A 33 8.42 4.23 -14.11
CA MET A 33 7.09 4.46 -14.67
C MET A 33 7.00 4.28 -16.20
N ASN A 34 8.10 4.44 -16.92
CA ASN A 34 8.16 4.23 -18.37
C ASN A 34 8.47 2.76 -18.77
N GLU A 35 8.77 1.92 -17.78
CA GLU A 35 9.16 0.53 -17.96
C GLU A 35 8.07 -0.46 -17.55
N VAL A 36 6.96 0.04 -17.01
CA VAL A 36 5.85 -0.79 -16.51
C VAL A 36 4.51 -0.15 -16.79
N GLY A 37 3.45 -0.96 -16.85
CA GLY A 37 2.07 -0.50 -17.02
C GLY A 37 1.47 0.12 -15.77
N GLY A 38 2.01 -0.23 -14.59
CA GLY A 38 1.56 0.28 -13.31
C GLY A 38 1.97 -0.58 -12.11
N GLY A 39 1.49 -0.21 -10.94
CA GLY A 39 1.74 -0.91 -9.68
C GLY A 39 0.46 -1.28 -8.94
N ILE A 40 0.50 -2.38 -8.20
CA ILE A 40 -0.55 -2.81 -7.28
C ILE A 40 0.11 -3.05 -5.92
N SER A 41 -0.08 -2.11 -5.01
CA SER A 41 0.52 -2.13 -3.68
C SER A 41 -0.49 -2.60 -2.64
N LEU A 42 -0.15 -3.63 -1.89
CA LEU A 42 -1.02 -4.26 -0.91
C LEU A 42 -0.46 -4.00 0.49
N MET A 43 -1.22 -3.29 1.32
CA MET A 43 -0.87 -2.98 2.72
C MET A 43 0.60 -2.55 2.85
N PRO A 44 1.05 -1.51 2.13
CA PRO A 44 2.46 -1.09 2.15
C PRO A 44 2.90 -0.72 3.56
N GLY A 45 4.01 -1.31 4.01
CA GLY A 45 4.55 -1.05 5.34
C GLY A 45 5.94 -1.65 5.47
N CYS A 46 6.96 -0.81 5.60
CA CYS A 46 8.35 -1.25 5.68
C CYS A 46 9.13 -0.62 6.85
N PHE A 47 8.51 0.29 7.60
CA PHE A 47 9.16 1.07 8.66
C PHE A 47 8.59 0.74 10.04
N TRP A 48 8.79 -0.50 10.49
CA TRP A 48 8.32 -0.97 11.79
C TRP A 48 6.80 -0.81 11.96
N ASN A 49 6.33 -1.03 13.17
CA ASN A 49 4.92 -0.88 13.54
C ASN A 49 4.59 0.60 13.85
N LEU A 50 4.75 1.52 12.90
CA LEU A 50 4.63 2.95 13.16
C LEU A 50 3.29 3.33 13.79
N SER A 51 2.19 2.89 13.20
CA SER A 51 0.85 3.20 13.70
C SER A 51 0.62 2.72 15.13
N LYS A 52 1.02 1.50 15.47
CA LYS A 52 0.85 0.91 16.81
C LYS A 52 1.89 1.45 17.78
N LYS A 53 3.17 1.42 17.43
CA LYS A 53 4.30 1.73 18.32
C LYS A 53 4.26 3.17 18.82
N TYR A 54 3.92 4.10 17.94
CA TYR A 54 3.86 5.52 18.27
C TYR A 54 2.45 5.99 18.62
N LYS A 55 1.50 5.06 18.76
CA LYS A 55 0.12 5.34 19.21
C LYS A 55 -0.55 6.44 18.39
N VAL A 56 -0.39 6.40 17.05
CA VAL A 56 -0.87 7.44 16.12
C VAL A 56 -2.34 7.79 16.38
N LYS A 57 -3.20 6.80 16.61
CA LYS A 57 -4.61 7.01 16.97
C LYS A 57 -4.81 7.91 18.21
N LYS A 58 -3.88 7.85 19.17
CA LYS A 58 -3.98 8.61 20.44
C LYS A 58 -3.32 9.97 20.37
N VAL A 59 -2.17 10.07 19.71
CA VAL A 59 -1.34 11.28 19.76
C VAL A 59 -1.39 12.11 18.47
N GLY A 60 -1.97 11.57 17.41
CA GLY A 60 -1.97 12.17 16.07
C GLY A 60 -0.71 11.85 15.27
N TYR A 61 -0.79 12.06 13.96
CA TYR A 61 0.28 11.73 13.01
C TYR A 61 1.57 12.52 13.31
N GLU A 62 1.48 13.83 13.41
CA GLU A 62 2.65 14.71 13.58
C GLU A 62 3.47 14.37 14.82
N LYS A 63 2.81 14.27 15.98
CA LYS A 63 3.49 13.90 17.24
C LYS A 63 4.08 12.50 17.20
N ALA A 64 3.44 11.58 16.49
CA ALA A 64 3.96 10.24 16.31
C ALA A 64 5.22 10.23 15.45
N MET A 65 5.24 11.01 14.36
CA MET A 65 6.38 11.14 13.47
C MET A 65 7.54 11.89 14.13
N GLU A 66 7.26 12.93 14.90
CA GLU A 66 8.28 13.62 15.72
C GLU A 66 9.00 12.64 16.66
N LYS A 67 8.25 11.82 17.39
CA LYS A 67 8.82 10.79 18.27
C LYS A 67 9.62 9.74 17.50
N PHE A 68 9.14 9.35 16.32
CA PHE A 68 9.86 8.42 15.45
C PHE A 68 11.17 9.03 14.97
N HIS A 69 11.14 10.28 14.48
CA HIS A 69 12.31 11.00 14.02
C HIS A 69 13.35 11.17 15.15
N LYS A 70 12.91 11.59 16.34
CA LYS A 70 13.79 11.73 17.51
C LYS A 70 14.48 10.42 17.88
N LYS A 71 13.77 9.29 17.78
CA LYS A 71 14.29 7.99 18.19
C LYS A 71 15.13 7.30 17.11
N TYR A 72 14.78 7.48 15.84
CA TYR A 72 15.42 6.82 14.71
C TYR A 72 15.56 7.80 13.52
N PRO A 73 16.41 8.86 13.66
CA PRO A 73 16.49 9.94 12.68
C PRO A 73 16.83 9.42 11.29
N GLY A 74 17.85 8.62 11.12
CA GLY A 74 18.24 8.10 9.80
C GLY A 74 17.17 7.26 9.12
N MET A 75 16.38 6.50 9.90
CA MET A 75 15.25 5.72 9.34
C MET A 75 14.08 6.63 8.94
N ALA A 76 13.82 7.67 9.73
CA ALA A 76 12.77 8.63 9.43
C ALA A 76 13.11 9.46 8.17
N GLU A 77 14.34 9.90 8.06
CA GLU A 77 14.87 10.59 6.87
C GLU A 77 14.81 9.68 5.63
N TRP A 78 15.23 8.44 5.77
CA TRP A 78 15.17 7.48 4.68
C TRP A 78 13.72 7.19 4.24
N ARG A 79 12.79 7.07 5.20
CA ARG A 79 11.36 6.95 4.89
C ARG A 79 10.85 8.16 4.13
N GLN A 80 11.17 9.37 4.61
CA GLN A 80 10.74 10.61 3.97
C GLN A 80 11.29 10.73 2.55
N ALA A 81 12.57 10.46 2.35
CA ALA A 81 13.19 10.48 1.03
C ALA A 81 12.50 9.52 0.04
N GLN A 82 12.04 8.36 0.52
CA GLN A 82 11.27 7.44 -0.33
C GLN A 82 9.87 7.97 -0.66
N ILE A 83 9.19 8.57 0.31
CA ILE A 83 7.89 9.22 0.11
C ILE A 83 8.03 10.32 -0.96
N ASP A 84 9.08 11.13 -0.87
CA ASP A 84 9.34 12.21 -1.82
C ASP A 84 9.56 11.68 -3.26
N ILE A 85 10.28 10.56 -3.41
CA ILE A 85 10.44 9.88 -4.70
C ILE A 85 9.08 9.40 -5.22
N ILE A 86 8.25 8.80 -4.36
CA ILE A 86 6.94 8.28 -4.75
C ILE A 86 6.02 9.43 -5.17
N LYS A 87 5.98 10.53 -4.39
CA LYS A 87 5.16 11.71 -4.69
C LYS A 87 5.60 12.45 -5.96
N LYS A 88 6.87 12.42 -6.31
CA LYS A 88 7.39 12.99 -7.58
C LYS A 88 7.08 12.12 -8.78
N GLY A 89 6.81 10.84 -8.57
CA GLY A 89 6.44 9.93 -9.64
C GLY A 89 5.02 10.20 -10.15
N ASN A 90 4.78 9.90 -11.42
CA ASN A 90 3.46 10.03 -12.05
C ASN A 90 2.96 8.68 -12.60
N ALA A 91 3.47 7.59 -12.04
CA ALA A 91 3.08 6.25 -12.45
C ALA A 91 1.71 5.88 -11.90
N PRO A 92 0.86 5.22 -12.67
CA PRO A 92 -0.41 4.74 -12.15
C PRO A 92 -0.18 3.64 -11.11
N ILE A 93 -0.77 3.82 -9.93
CA ILE A 93 -0.66 2.85 -8.83
C ILE A 93 -2.03 2.65 -8.18
N LEU A 94 -2.40 1.38 -8.01
CA LEU A 94 -3.52 0.98 -7.17
C LEU A 94 -2.99 0.58 -5.79
N ILE A 95 -3.41 1.26 -4.74
CA ILE A 95 -2.95 1.01 -3.37
C ILE A 95 -4.11 0.53 -2.51
N PHE A 96 -3.90 -0.55 -1.77
CA PHE A 96 -4.81 -1.00 -0.73
C PHE A 96 -4.19 -0.73 0.64
N THR A 97 -4.94 -0.06 1.52
CA THR A 97 -4.55 0.24 2.89
C THR A 97 -5.66 -0.13 3.85
N HIS A 98 -5.32 -0.35 5.12
CA HIS A 98 -6.30 -0.57 6.18
C HIS A 98 -5.96 0.32 7.38
N PRO A 99 -6.93 1.10 7.93
CA PRO A 99 -6.64 2.04 9.03
C PRO A 99 -6.18 1.36 10.33
N MET A 100 -6.54 0.10 10.52
CA MET A 100 -6.09 -0.69 11.68
C MET A 100 -4.77 -1.42 11.45
N ASP A 101 -4.18 -1.31 10.26
CA ASP A 101 -2.84 -1.85 10.01
C ASP A 101 -1.84 -1.17 10.95
N HIS A 102 -1.18 -1.98 11.78
CA HIS A 102 -0.27 -1.49 12.80
C HIS A 102 1.08 -1.00 12.25
N PHE A 103 1.41 -1.31 11.00
CA PHE A 103 2.61 -0.78 10.34
C PHE A 103 2.36 0.67 9.89
N GLU A 104 1.70 0.87 8.76
CA GLU A 104 1.50 2.18 8.15
C GLU A 104 0.05 2.68 8.20
N GLY A 105 -0.91 1.93 8.73
CA GLY A 105 -2.34 2.20 8.63
C GLY A 105 -2.72 3.68 8.76
N LEU A 106 -2.55 4.26 9.96
CA LEU A 106 -2.86 5.66 10.22
C LEU A 106 -1.75 6.64 9.78
N THR A 107 -0.65 6.15 9.21
CA THR A 107 0.43 6.98 8.67
C THR A 107 0.47 6.95 7.15
N SER A 108 -0.56 6.41 6.51
CA SER A 108 -0.63 6.20 5.06
C SER A 108 -1.37 7.30 4.30
N ASP A 109 -1.87 8.33 4.97
CA ASP A 109 -2.70 9.37 4.33
C ASP A 109 -1.95 10.17 3.25
N TRP A 110 -0.63 10.30 3.39
CA TRP A 110 0.22 10.87 2.34
C TRP A 110 0.10 10.17 0.98
N MET A 111 -0.41 8.94 0.95
CA MET A 111 -0.60 8.18 -0.30
C MET A 111 -1.75 8.73 -1.15
N GLU A 112 -2.64 9.55 -0.58
CA GLU A 112 -3.69 10.24 -1.31
C GLU A 112 -3.14 11.37 -2.20
N ASP A 113 -1.99 11.93 -1.80
CA ASP A 113 -1.31 13.00 -2.53
C ASP A 113 -0.41 12.47 -3.68
N VAL A 114 -0.34 11.16 -3.88
CA VAL A 114 0.50 10.57 -4.94
C VAL A 114 -0.20 10.72 -6.30
N PRO A 115 0.41 11.41 -7.28
CA PRO A 115 -0.20 11.59 -8.59
C PRO A 115 -0.55 10.25 -9.26
N ASN A 116 -1.67 10.19 -9.96
CA ASN A 116 -2.17 8.98 -10.65
C ASN A 116 -2.33 7.75 -9.75
N CYS A 117 -2.48 7.96 -8.45
CA CYS A 117 -2.71 6.90 -7.50
C CYS A 117 -4.21 6.77 -7.19
N LYS A 118 -4.68 5.52 -7.13
CA LYS A 118 -6.00 5.17 -6.60
C LYS A 118 -5.80 4.43 -5.28
N ARG A 119 -6.04 5.11 -4.16
CA ARG A 119 -6.04 4.48 -2.84
C ARG A 119 -7.40 3.86 -2.53
N VAL A 120 -7.39 2.62 -2.15
CA VAL A 120 -8.55 1.87 -1.65
C VAL A 120 -8.36 1.62 -0.17
N VAL A 121 -9.15 2.29 0.66
CA VAL A 121 -9.16 2.03 2.10
C VAL A 121 -10.07 0.83 2.36
N VAL A 122 -9.48 -0.29 2.68
CA VAL A 122 -10.18 -1.49 3.14
C VAL A 122 -10.54 -1.28 4.60
N SER A 123 -11.80 -1.48 4.97
CA SER A 123 -12.23 -1.35 6.36
C SER A 123 -13.37 -2.30 6.65
N GLU A 124 -13.53 -2.69 7.91
CA GLU A 124 -14.63 -3.55 8.38
C GLU A 124 -16.01 -2.94 8.15
N LYS A 125 -16.09 -1.62 8.07
CA LYS A 125 -17.33 -0.89 7.80
C LYS A 125 -17.72 -0.88 6.33
N LYS A 126 -16.78 -1.17 5.45
CA LYS A 126 -16.99 -1.13 4.00
C LYS A 126 -17.45 -2.49 3.51
N LYS A 127 -18.68 -2.55 3.00
CA LYS A 127 -19.17 -3.73 2.31
C LYS A 127 -18.72 -3.70 0.86
N VAL A 128 -18.18 -4.81 0.38
CA VAL A 128 -17.87 -5.03 -1.02
C VAL A 128 -18.76 -6.17 -1.50
N ASN A 129 -19.60 -5.92 -2.51
CA ASN A 129 -20.62 -6.87 -2.96
C ASN A 129 -21.52 -7.39 -1.82
N GLY A 130 -21.94 -6.50 -0.91
CA GLY A 130 -22.80 -6.83 0.22
C GLY A 130 -22.11 -7.54 1.39
N LYS A 131 -20.85 -7.93 1.27
CA LYS A 131 -20.08 -8.62 2.32
C LYS A 131 -19.08 -7.68 2.97
N SER A 132 -18.99 -7.71 4.29
CA SER A 132 -17.94 -7.03 5.05
C SER A 132 -16.60 -7.70 4.78
N CYS A 133 -15.58 -6.92 4.46
CA CYS A 133 -14.21 -7.39 4.48
C CYS A 133 -13.68 -7.30 5.91
N SER A 134 -14.17 -8.18 6.77
CA SER A 134 -13.79 -8.24 8.17
C SER A 134 -12.51 -9.07 8.36
N THR A 135 -11.69 -8.65 9.28
CA THR A 135 -10.57 -9.45 9.81
C THR A 135 -11.06 -10.66 10.62
N ALA A 136 -12.34 -10.71 10.94
CA ALA A 136 -12.95 -11.75 11.77
C ALA A 136 -13.02 -13.15 11.13
N GLY A 137 -12.56 -13.35 9.93
CA GLY A 137 -12.51 -14.67 9.28
C GLY A 137 -11.11 -15.30 9.20
N SER A 138 -10.09 -14.59 9.64
CA SER A 138 -8.74 -15.13 9.67
C SER A 138 -8.47 -15.81 11.01
N ASN A 139 -7.81 -16.97 10.99
CA ASN A 139 -7.41 -17.71 12.19
C ASN A 139 -6.30 -17.02 13.02
N TRP A 140 -6.23 -15.70 12.97
CA TRP A 140 -5.20 -14.92 13.64
C TRP A 140 -5.77 -14.27 14.89
N GLU A 141 -5.09 -14.47 15.99
CA GLU A 141 -5.54 -14.03 17.32
C GLU A 141 -5.55 -12.50 17.52
N GLU A 142 -4.80 -11.74 16.70
CA GLU A 142 -4.68 -10.29 16.84
C GLU A 142 -5.32 -9.52 15.67
N PRO A 143 -6.40 -8.75 15.89
CA PRO A 143 -7.08 -7.99 14.84
C PRO A 143 -6.15 -7.04 14.05
N LEU A 144 -5.14 -6.45 14.72
CA LEU A 144 -4.21 -5.53 14.08
C LEU A 144 -3.24 -6.22 13.11
N LYS A 145 -2.86 -7.47 13.38
CA LYS A 145 -2.06 -8.26 12.45
C LYS A 145 -2.90 -8.66 11.24
N ASN A 146 -4.16 -9.01 11.48
CA ASN A 146 -5.11 -9.34 10.42
C ASN A 146 -5.30 -8.19 9.44
N ALA A 147 -5.39 -6.94 9.93
CA ALA A 147 -5.49 -5.77 9.09
C ALA A 147 -4.28 -5.61 8.14
N HIS A 148 -3.09 -6.00 8.57
CA HIS A 148 -1.89 -5.97 7.73
C HIS A 148 -1.89 -7.05 6.64
N ILE A 149 -2.52 -8.19 6.90
CA ILE A 149 -2.56 -9.33 5.98
C ILE A 149 -3.94 -9.52 5.35
N ILE A 150 -4.79 -8.50 5.36
CA ILE A 150 -6.17 -8.57 4.87
C ILE A 150 -6.26 -9.06 3.41
N ASN A 151 -5.23 -8.87 2.61
CA ASN A 151 -5.13 -9.39 1.26
C ASN A 151 -5.08 -10.93 1.19
N HIS A 152 -4.85 -11.62 2.31
CA HIS A 152 -4.95 -13.07 2.44
C HIS A 152 -6.34 -13.53 2.92
N ALA A 153 -7.20 -12.61 3.34
CA ALA A 153 -8.55 -12.95 3.79
C ALA A 153 -9.47 -13.22 2.58
N ASP A 154 -10.38 -14.19 2.73
CA ASP A 154 -11.33 -14.55 1.67
C ASP A 154 -12.13 -13.35 1.17
N CYS A 155 -12.47 -12.42 2.06
CA CYS A 155 -13.19 -11.20 1.68
C CYS A 155 -12.42 -10.31 0.71
N PHE A 156 -11.09 -10.41 0.64
CA PHE A 156 -10.29 -9.63 -0.29
C PHE A 156 -10.56 -10.00 -1.75
N MET A 157 -11.05 -11.22 -2.00
CA MET A 157 -11.50 -11.65 -3.32
C MET A 157 -12.54 -10.70 -3.93
N HIS A 158 -13.33 -10.01 -3.09
CA HIS A 158 -14.30 -9.02 -3.54
C HIS A 158 -13.67 -7.78 -4.18
N TYR A 159 -12.37 -7.53 -3.94
CA TYR A 159 -11.60 -6.47 -4.58
C TYR A 159 -10.94 -6.90 -5.92
N HIS A 160 -10.96 -8.20 -6.26
CA HIS A 160 -10.39 -8.69 -7.53
C HIS A 160 -11.00 -8.03 -8.78
N PRO A 161 -12.32 -7.77 -8.87
CA PRO A 161 -12.89 -7.01 -9.98
C PRO A 161 -12.24 -5.65 -10.17
N LEU A 162 -11.99 -4.93 -9.07
CA LEU A 162 -11.34 -3.61 -9.10
C LEU A 162 -9.89 -3.70 -9.59
N ILE A 163 -9.16 -4.75 -9.19
CA ILE A 163 -7.80 -5.00 -9.68
C ILE A 163 -7.82 -5.30 -11.18
N LYS A 164 -8.75 -6.16 -11.64
CA LYS A 164 -8.92 -6.48 -13.07
C LYS A 164 -9.27 -5.23 -13.89
N GLU A 165 -10.20 -4.41 -13.41
CA GLU A 165 -10.59 -3.15 -14.04
C GLU A 165 -9.39 -2.19 -14.15
N TYR A 166 -8.63 -2.04 -13.05
CA TYR A 166 -7.42 -1.24 -13.04
C TYR A 166 -6.41 -1.71 -14.10
N ILE A 167 -6.11 -3.02 -14.15
CA ILE A 167 -5.20 -3.58 -15.16
C ILE A 167 -5.73 -3.33 -16.56
N ALA A 168 -7.01 -3.66 -16.82
CA ALA A 168 -7.64 -3.48 -18.12
C ALA A 168 -7.62 -2.02 -18.60
N SER A 169 -7.81 -1.07 -17.70
CA SER A 169 -7.75 0.37 -18.01
C SER A 169 -6.37 0.84 -18.48
N ARG A 170 -5.31 0.07 -18.13
CA ARG A 170 -3.93 0.39 -18.48
C ARG A 170 -3.45 -0.30 -19.75
N LEU A 171 -4.19 -1.27 -20.25
CA LEU A 171 -3.86 -2.02 -21.46
C LEU A 171 -4.43 -1.38 -22.74
N LYS A 172 -5.27 -0.36 -22.59
CA LYS A 172 -5.78 0.47 -23.67
C LYS A 172 -4.74 1.53 -24.02
#